data_c95fefa4da98e4e4ec834b14f2ee5b93
#
_entry.id   c95fefa4da98e4e4ec834b14f2ee5b93
#
_cell.length_a   1.000
_cell.length_b   1.000
_cell.length_c   1.000
_cell.angle_alpha   90.00
_cell.angle_beta   90.00
_cell.angle_gamma   90.00
#
_symmetry.space_group_name_H-M   'P 1'
#
loop_
_entity.id
_entity.type
_entity.pdbx_description
1 polymer ?
#
loop_
_entity_poly.entity_id
_entity_poly.type
_entity_poly.pdbx_seq_one_letter_code
_entity_poly.pdbx_strand_id
1 'polypeptide(L)'
;MDVGIEAINIYGGRTCLGVRNLFEKRGLDLDRFDNLMMQKKAVGLPCEDGVTHAVNAAVPLLEKLTPQERQSIELVITATESATDFAKSMSTYIHKYLGLHRNCRLFEIKQACYGGTAALQMAAAWVKSQASPGAKALVLAADVIMLESPQVDESGAEKFSYAEPSAGIAGVAMLVSDT
;
A
#
# COMPACT_ATOMS: atom_id res chain seq x y z
N MET A 1 -24.18 16.43 -2.18
CA MET A 1 -22.94 16.25 -1.38
C MET A 1 -21.98 15.49 -2.24
N ASP A 2 -20.87 16.12 -2.58
CA ASP A 2 -19.83 15.53 -3.40
C ASP A 2 -18.80 14.89 -2.47
N VAL A 3 -18.51 13.61 -2.68
CA VAL A 3 -17.53 12.87 -1.91
C VAL A 3 -16.36 12.55 -2.81
N GLY A 4 -15.15 12.80 -2.35
CA GLY A 4 -13.96 12.59 -3.16
C GLY A 4 -12.68 12.40 -2.36
N ILE A 5 -11.59 12.26 -3.08
CA ILE A 5 -10.24 12.24 -2.50
C ILE A 5 -9.82 13.69 -2.22
N GLU A 6 -9.78 14.04 -0.94
CA GLU A 6 -9.33 15.36 -0.47
C GLU A 6 -7.80 15.51 -0.60
N ALA A 7 -7.06 14.44 -0.27
CA ALA A 7 -5.61 14.43 -0.34
C ALA A 7 -5.07 13.02 -0.63
N ILE A 8 -3.95 12.98 -1.32
CA ILE A 8 -3.23 11.75 -1.64
C ILE A 8 -1.73 11.94 -1.41
N ASN A 9 -1.07 10.90 -0.91
CA ASN A 9 0.38 10.84 -0.82
C ASN A 9 0.89 9.42 -1.07
N ILE A 10 2.11 9.31 -1.58
CA ILE A 10 2.74 8.05 -1.95
C ILE A 10 4.11 7.96 -1.28
N TYR A 11 4.45 6.78 -0.81
CA TYR A 11 5.79 6.45 -0.31
C TYR A 11 6.32 5.20 -1.03
N GLY A 12 7.40 5.38 -1.80
CA GLY A 12 8.04 4.32 -2.59
C GLY A 12 9.29 3.71 -1.95
N GLY A 13 9.50 3.95 -0.64
CA GLY A 13 10.74 3.51 0.02
C GLY A 13 11.94 4.40 -0.31
N ARG A 14 13.12 4.00 0.18
CA ARG A 14 14.38 4.75 0.03
C ARG A 14 15.37 4.10 -0.93
N THR A 15 15.18 2.84 -1.23
CA THR A 15 16.08 2.06 -2.08
C THR A 15 15.39 1.62 -3.36
N CYS A 16 16.13 1.63 -4.45
CA CYS A 16 15.65 1.14 -5.73
C CYS A 16 16.72 0.31 -6.45
N LEU A 17 16.26 -0.63 -7.25
CA LEU A 17 17.07 -1.48 -8.11
C LEU A 17 16.80 -1.11 -9.58
N GLY A 18 17.88 -0.99 -10.39
CA GLY A 18 17.75 -0.89 -11.83
C GLY A 18 17.24 -2.21 -12.42
N VAL A 19 16.09 -2.16 -13.10
CA VAL A 19 15.44 -3.35 -13.63
C VAL A 19 16.30 -4.02 -14.71
N ARG A 20 16.97 -3.25 -15.57
CA ARG A 20 17.93 -3.78 -16.55
C ARG A 20 19.02 -4.62 -15.88
N ASN A 21 19.62 -4.12 -14.79
CA ASN A 21 20.66 -4.86 -14.06
C ASN A 21 20.13 -6.19 -13.49
N LEU A 22 18.85 -6.21 -13.08
CA LEU A 22 18.19 -7.43 -12.62
C LEU A 22 18.07 -8.44 -13.77
N PHE A 23 17.60 -8.00 -14.94
CA PHE A 23 17.48 -8.86 -16.13
C PHE A 23 18.82 -9.47 -16.53
N GLU A 24 19.87 -8.66 -16.61
CA GLU A 24 21.22 -9.12 -16.96
C GLU A 24 21.77 -10.14 -15.93
N LYS A 25 21.58 -9.86 -14.64
CA LYS A 25 22.06 -10.76 -13.56
C LYS A 25 21.27 -12.07 -13.47
N ARG A 26 19.99 -12.05 -13.85
CA ARG A 26 19.10 -13.22 -13.86
C ARG A 26 19.09 -13.96 -15.21
N GLY A 27 19.80 -13.48 -16.23
CA GLY A 27 19.78 -14.06 -17.57
C GLY A 27 18.41 -14.00 -18.24
N LEU A 28 17.61 -12.97 -17.92
CA LEU A 28 16.28 -12.78 -18.48
C LEU A 28 16.34 -12.12 -19.85
N ASP A 29 15.32 -12.35 -20.67
CA ASP A 29 15.19 -11.78 -22.00
C ASP A 29 15.03 -10.24 -21.94
N LEU A 30 15.97 -9.52 -22.56
CA LEU A 30 15.97 -8.06 -22.59
C LEU A 30 14.83 -7.47 -23.43
N ASP A 31 14.30 -8.19 -24.43
CA ASP A 31 13.12 -7.74 -25.17
C ASP A 31 11.91 -7.60 -24.24
N ARG A 32 11.81 -8.48 -23.24
CA ARG A 32 10.81 -8.36 -22.18
C ARG A 32 11.04 -7.11 -21.32
N PHE A 33 12.28 -6.75 -21.03
CA PHE A 33 12.60 -5.52 -20.28
C PHE A 33 12.07 -4.28 -21.01
N ASP A 34 12.30 -4.18 -22.31
CA ASP A 34 11.86 -3.03 -23.10
C ASP A 34 10.32 -2.90 -23.10
N ASN A 35 9.61 -4.03 -23.11
CA ASN A 35 8.16 -4.09 -23.03
C ASN A 35 7.58 -3.72 -21.65
N LEU A 36 8.33 -3.89 -20.56
CA LEU A 36 7.89 -3.52 -19.22
C LEU A 36 7.80 -2.02 -18.99
N MET A 37 8.51 -1.21 -19.78
CA MET A 37 8.60 0.24 -19.64
C MET A 37 9.02 0.71 -18.22
N MET A 38 9.64 -0.18 -17.43
CA MET A 38 10.10 0.06 -16.06
C MET A 38 11.62 0.13 -16.02
N GLN A 39 12.16 1.27 -15.61
CA GLN A 39 13.61 1.44 -15.46
C GLN A 39 14.13 1.05 -14.07
N LYS A 40 13.33 1.33 -13.04
CA LYS A 40 13.67 1.07 -11.65
C LYS A 40 12.48 0.51 -10.89
N LYS A 41 12.73 -0.32 -9.90
CA LYS A 41 11.73 -0.77 -8.93
C LYS A 41 12.19 -0.46 -7.51
N ALA A 42 11.25 -0.14 -6.63
CA ALA A 42 11.53 0.00 -5.21
C ALA A 42 11.83 -1.36 -4.57
N VAL A 43 12.77 -1.37 -3.64
CA VAL A 43 13.20 -2.57 -2.91
C VAL A 43 13.17 -2.28 -1.42
N GLY A 44 12.52 -3.15 -0.64
CA GLY A 44 12.43 -3.02 0.81
C GLY A 44 13.75 -3.26 1.52
N LEU A 45 14.00 -2.50 2.56
CA LEU A 45 15.01 -2.82 3.54
C LEU A 45 14.50 -3.95 4.45
N PRO A 46 15.41 -4.74 5.08
CA PRO A 46 15.00 -5.83 5.97
C PRO A 46 14.13 -5.41 7.17
N CYS A 47 14.11 -4.11 7.48
CA CYS A 47 13.31 -3.53 8.57
C CYS A 47 11.99 -2.89 8.08
N GLU A 48 11.69 -2.96 6.80
CA GLU A 48 10.47 -2.37 6.20
C GLU A 48 9.44 -3.46 5.90
N ASP A 49 8.18 -3.15 6.16
CA ASP A 49 7.01 -3.98 5.88
C ASP A 49 5.84 -3.13 5.33
N GLY A 50 4.71 -3.73 5.04
CA GLY A 50 3.52 -3.02 4.56
C GLY A 50 3.03 -1.95 5.54
N VAL A 51 3.13 -2.21 6.85
CA VAL A 51 2.78 -1.21 7.89
C VAL A 51 3.69 0.00 7.80
N THR A 52 5.00 -0.22 7.69
CA THR A 52 6.01 0.84 7.53
C THR A 52 5.73 1.72 6.32
N HIS A 53 5.44 1.11 5.18
CA HIS A 53 5.15 1.84 3.94
C HIS A 53 3.84 2.61 4.02
N ALA A 54 2.78 2.03 4.58
CA ALA A 54 1.50 2.69 4.78
C ALA A 54 1.62 3.90 5.73
N VAL A 55 2.34 3.74 6.84
CA VAL A 55 2.58 4.82 7.81
C VAL A 55 3.36 5.96 7.18
N ASN A 56 4.46 5.66 6.46
CA ASN A 56 5.26 6.68 5.79
C ASN A 56 4.49 7.40 4.66
N ALA A 57 3.53 6.73 4.02
CA ALA A 57 2.63 7.37 3.07
C ALA A 57 1.61 8.30 3.76
N ALA A 58 1.11 7.92 4.95
CA ALA A 58 0.08 8.67 5.65
C ALA A 58 0.61 9.87 6.44
N VAL A 59 1.79 9.77 7.05
CA VAL A 59 2.33 10.81 7.94
C VAL A 59 2.36 12.19 7.28
N PRO A 60 2.94 12.40 6.07
CA PRO A 60 2.99 13.74 5.46
C PRO A 60 1.61 14.31 5.12
N LEU A 61 0.61 13.44 4.95
CA LEU A 61 -0.78 13.84 4.73
C LEU A 61 -1.41 14.30 6.03
N LEU A 62 -1.24 13.53 7.11
CA LEU A 62 -1.80 13.84 8.42
C LEU A 62 -1.15 15.06 9.08
N GLU A 63 0.12 15.33 8.82
CA GLU A 63 0.83 16.51 9.35
C GLU A 63 0.25 17.84 8.84
N LYS A 64 -0.45 17.82 7.70
CA LYS A 64 -1.12 19.00 7.13
C LYS A 64 -2.49 19.26 7.75
N LEU A 65 -3.04 18.30 8.49
CA LEU A 65 -4.36 18.41 9.10
C LEU A 65 -4.30 19.14 10.45
N THR A 66 -5.29 19.95 10.70
CA THR A 66 -5.54 20.49 12.05
C THR A 66 -5.88 19.36 13.04
N PRO A 67 -5.73 19.59 14.36
CA PRO A 67 -6.16 18.59 15.35
C PRO A 67 -7.62 18.16 15.20
N GLN A 68 -8.52 19.08 14.83
CA GLN A 68 -9.95 18.80 14.61
C GLN A 68 -10.16 17.90 13.39
N GLU A 69 -9.52 18.21 12.26
CA GLU A 69 -9.59 17.38 11.05
C GLU A 69 -9.01 15.99 11.30
N ARG A 70 -7.94 15.90 12.08
CA ARG A 70 -7.36 14.61 12.47
C ARG A 70 -8.32 13.79 13.35
N GLN A 71 -9.07 14.45 14.23
CA GLN A 71 -10.11 13.83 15.05
C GLN A 71 -11.34 13.39 14.23
N SER A 72 -11.56 13.95 13.05
CA SER A 72 -12.66 13.53 12.16
C SER A 72 -12.37 12.25 11.37
N ILE A 73 -11.15 11.70 11.42
CA ILE A 73 -10.83 10.42 10.77
C ILE A 73 -11.41 9.28 11.60
N GLU A 74 -12.56 8.76 11.22
CA GLU A 74 -13.29 7.72 11.96
C GLU A 74 -13.30 6.35 11.26
N LEU A 75 -12.75 6.28 10.05
CA LEU A 75 -12.63 5.05 9.29
C LEU A 75 -11.21 4.92 8.72
N VAL A 76 -10.57 3.78 8.94
CA VAL A 76 -9.30 3.43 8.31
C VAL A 76 -9.44 2.08 7.62
N ILE A 77 -9.27 2.07 6.31
CA ILE A 77 -9.31 0.86 5.49
C ILE A 77 -7.92 0.63 4.92
N THR A 78 -7.37 -0.55 5.16
CA THR A 78 -6.14 -0.98 4.49
C THR A 78 -6.46 -1.96 3.37
N ALA A 79 -5.69 -1.91 2.29
CA ALA A 79 -5.71 -2.86 1.19
C ALA A 79 -4.30 -3.40 0.97
N THR A 80 -4.14 -4.71 0.94
CA THR A 80 -2.83 -5.36 0.81
C THR A 80 -2.95 -6.76 0.23
N GLU A 81 -1.94 -7.17 -0.54
CA GLU A 81 -1.72 -8.56 -0.98
C GLU A 81 -0.69 -9.27 -0.08
N SER A 82 0.08 -8.51 0.71
CA SER A 82 1.19 -8.96 1.55
C SER A 82 0.94 -8.73 3.04
N ALA A 83 -0.24 -9.16 3.52
CA ALA A 83 -0.66 -8.94 4.91
C ALA A 83 0.33 -9.52 5.92
N THR A 84 0.57 -8.78 6.98
CA THR A 84 1.46 -9.17 8.07
C THR A 84 0.83 -10.20 9.02
N ASP A 85 -0.51 -10.22 9.10
CA ASP A 85 -1.27 -11.06 10.04
C ASP A 85 -2.54 -11.56 9.35
N PHE A 86 -2.94 -12.82 9.61
CA PHE A 86 -4.16 -13.39 9.05
C PHE A 86 -5.43 -13.00 9.78
N ALA A 87 -5.34 -12.77 11.08
CA ALA A 87 -6.49 -12.50 11.94
C ALA A 87 -6.64 -11.01 12.28
N LYS A 88 -5.52 -10.30 12.39
CA LYS A 88 -5.49 -8.91 12.77
C LYS A 88 -5.20 -8.02 11.56
N SER A 89 -6.13 -7.13 11.25
CA SER A 89 -5.99 -6.15 10.16
C SER A 89 -4.73 -5.30 10.32
N MET A 90 -4.02 -5.05 9.22
CA MET A 90 -2.89 -4.13 9.14
C MET A 90 -3.27 -2.72 9.61
N SER A 91 -4.53 -2.29 9.38
CA SER A 91 -5.06 -1.01 9.87
C SER A 91 -4.93 -0.84 11.38
N THR A 92 -4.96 -1.92 12.15
CA THR A 92 -4.83 -1.87 13.63
C THR A 92 -3.41 -1.44 14.05
N TYR A 93 -2.40 -1.95 13.35
CA TYR A 93 -1.00 -1.56 13.60
C TYR A 93 -0.77 -0.11 13.18
N ILE A 94 -1.24 0.25 11.99
CA ILE A 94 -1.12 1.60 11.42
C ILE A 94 -1.81 2.63 12.29
N HIS A 95 -3.04 2.35 12.76
CA HIS A 95 -3.79 3.21 13.68
C HIS A 95 -2.96 3.61 14.90
N LYS A 96 -2.25 2.64 15.49
CA LYS A 96 -1.36 2.88 16.65
C LYS A 96 -0.20 3.80 16.28
N TYR A 97 0.48 3.55 15.17
CA TYR A 97 1.63 4.35 14.75
C TYR A 97 1.26 5.76 14.32
N LEU A 98 0.09 5.94 13.72
CA LEU A 98 -0.43 7.25 13.34
C LEU A 98 -1.01 8.03 14.53
N GLY A 99 -1.19 7.39 15.69
CA GLY A 99 -1.77 8.02 16.89
C GLY A 99 -3.19 8.54 16.66
N LEU A 100 -4.00 7.81 15.90
CA LEU A 100 -5.40 8.17 15.67
C LEU A 100 -6.25 7.89 16.92
N HIS A 101 -7.39 8.58 17.05
CA HIS A 101 -8.26 8.42 18.22
C HIS A 101 -8.97 7.05 18.25
N ARG A 102 -9.48 6.68 19.43
CA ARG A 102 -10.03 5.32 19.68
C ARG A 102 -11.34 4.99 18.96
N ASN A 103 -12.07 6.00 18.49
CA ASN A 103 -13.35 5.80 17.82
C ASN A 103 -13.21 5.57 16.31
N CYS A 104 -12.08 5.05 15.85
CA CYS A 104 -11.88 4.65 14.47
C CYS A 104 -12.39 3.23 14.21
N ARG A 105 -13.10 3.04 13.12
CA ARG A 105 -13.38 1.72 12.55
C ARG A 105 -12.18 1.27 11.73
N LEU A 106 -11.74 0.04 11.94
CA LEU A 106 -10.51 -0.48 11.34
C LEU A 106 -10.80 -1.82 10.66
N PHE A 107 -10.49 -1.96 9.38
CA PHE A 107 -10.52 -3.24 8.68
C PHE A 107 -9.60 -3.28 7.48
N GLU A 108 -9.44 -4.47 6.90
CA GLU A 108 -8.55 -4.74 5.79
C GLU A 108 -9.31 -5.41 4.66
N ILE A 109 -8.95 -5.06 3.43
CA ILE A 109 -9.45 -5.69 2.21
C ILE A 109 -8.32 -6.45 1.54
N LYS A 110 -8.58 -7.71 1.24
CA LYS A 110 -7.71 -8.59 0.45
C LYS A 110 -8.43 -8.98 -0.82
N GLN A 111 -8.06 -8.39 -1.94
CA GLN A 111 -8.60 -8.72 -3.26
C GLN A 111 -7.59 -8.35 -4.34
N ALA A 112 -6.40 -8.85 -4.24
CA ALA A 112 -5.31 -8.56 -5.16
C ALA A 112 -5.27 -7.06 -5.52
N CYS A 113 -4.91 -6.70 -6.74
CA CYS A 113 -4.81 -5.31 -7.21
C CYS A 113 -6.12 -4.50 -7.13
N TYR A 114 -7.29 -5.18 -7.00
CA TYR A 114 -8.59 -4.50 -6.84
C TYR A 114 -8.80 -3.96 -5.41
N GLY A 115 -8.07 -4.47 -4.42
CA GLY A 115 -8.25 -4.12 -3.01
C GLY A 115 -8.25 -2.61 -2.74
N GLY A 116 -7.32 -1.87 -3.33
CA GLY A 116 -7.25 -0.41 -3.19
C GLY A 116 -8.47 0.31 -3.76
N THR A 117 -8.97 -0.12 -4.93
CA THR A 117 -10.20 0.42 -5.54
C THR A 117 -11.43 0.10 -4.70
N ALA A 118 -11.53 -1.13 -4.19
CA ALA A 118 -12.63 -1.52 -3.30
C ALA A 118 -12.61 -0.69 -2.01
N ALA A 119 -11.44 -0.49 -1.41
CA ALA A 119 -11.28 0.34 -0.22
C ALA A 119 -11.75 1.79 -0.45
N LEU A 120 -11.37 2.37 -1.58
CA LEU A 120 -11.79 3.72 -1.97
C LEU A 120 -13.32 3.81 -2.17
N GLN A 121 -13.91 2.84 -2.86
CA GLN A 121 -15.37 2.78 -3.06
C GLN A 121 -16.11 2.65 -1.72
N MET A 122 -15.64 1.80 -0.82
CA MET A 122 -16.23 1.63 0.51
C MET A 122 -16.07 2.89 1.36
N ALA A 123 -14.91 3.55 1.34
CA ALA A 123 -14.69 4.81 2.04
C ALA A 123 -15.64 5.91 1.54
N ALA A 124 -15.76 6.05 0.21
CA ALA A 124 -16.66 7.03 -0.40
C ALA A 124 -18.14 6.74 -0.06
N ALA A 125 -18.56 5.48 -0.13
CA ALA A 125 -19.91 5.07 0.25
C ALA A 125 -20.19 5.35 1.74
N TRP A 126 -19.24 5.07 2.63
CA TRP A 126 -19.38 5.33 4.05
C TRP A 126 -19.48 6.82 4.37
N VAL A 127 -18.62 7.66 3.79
CA VAL A 127 -18.69 9.12 3.94
C VAL A 127 -20.03 9.63 3.40
N LYS A 128 -20.43 9.18 2.21
CA LYS A 128 -21.70 9.58 1.58
C LYS A 128 -22.94 9.16 2.39
N SER A 129 -22.86 8.06 3.12
CA SER A 129 -24.00 7.56 3.93
C SER A 129 -24.34 8.47 5.11
N GLN A 130 -23.43 9.40 5.48
CA GLN A 130 -23.59 10.28 6.65
C GLN A 130 -23.80 9.51 7.97
N ALA A 131 -23.31 8.28 8.05
CA ALA A 131 -23.34 7.49 9.30
C ALA A 131 -22.62 8.21 10.46
N SER A 132 -21.66 9.06 10.14
CA SER A 132 -21.01 10.02 11.05
C SER A 132 -20.79 11.34 10.27
N PRO A 133 -21.68 12.33 10.40
CA PRO A 133 -21.61 13.56 9.63
C PRO A 133 -20.28 14.33 9.88
N GLY A 134 -19.61 14.72 8.78
CA GLY A 134 -18.32 15.41 8.83
C GLY A 134 -17.12 14.50 9.09
N ALA A 135 -17.34 13.19 9.24
CA ALA A 135 -16.24 12.24 9.40
C ALA A 135 -15.52 11.98 8.08
N LYS A 136 -14.20 11.77 8.19
CA LYS A 136 -13.30 11.44 7.09
C LYS A 136 -12.91 9.97 7.14
N ALA A 137 -12.57 9.41 5.97
CA ALA A 137 -12.01 8.07 5.87
C ALA A 137 -10.57 8.12 5.34
N LEU A 138 -9.68 7.35 5.95
CA LEU A 138 -8.30 7.16 5.50
C LEU A 138 -8.19 5.79 4.82
N VAL A 139 -7.86 5.79 3.55
CA VAL A 139 -7.60 4.59 2.76
C VAL A 139 -6.10 4.44 2.56
N LEU A 140 -5.58 3.27 2.84
CA LEU A 140 -4.17 2.94 2.74
C LEU A 140 -4.00 1.68 1.90
N ALA A 141 -3.25 1.77 0.81
CA ALA A 141 -2.83 0.60 0.04
C ALA A 141 -1.31 0.46 0.18
N ALA A 142 -0.85 -0.68 0.67
CA ALA A 142 0.58 -0.90 0.86
C ALA A 142 0.94 -2.38 0.74
N ASP A 143 2.00 -2.62 -0.04
CA ASP A 143 2.55 -3.94 -0.23
C ASP A 143 4.07 -3.94 -0.15
N VAL A 144 4.58 -5.02 0.41
CA VAL A 144 5.98 -5.42 0.35
C VAL A 144 6.00 -6.82 -0.22
N ILE A 145 6.19 -6.93 -1.51
CA ILE A 145 6.22 -8.24 -2.17
C ILE A 145 7.58 -8.89 -1.87
N MET A 146 7.55 -9.83 -0.93
CA MET A 146 8.65 -10.76 -0.69
C MET A 146 8.47 -11.93 -1.66
N LEU A 147 9.32 -11.98 -2.66
CA LEU A 147 9.33 -13.09 -3.59
C LEU A 147 9.92 -14.31 -2.88
N GLU A 148 9.32 -15.46 -3.13
CA GLU A 148 9.85 -16.73 -2.66
C GLU A 148 11.30 -16.92 -3.15
N SER A 149 12.10 -17.63 -2.37
CA SER A 149 13.42 -18.07 -2.80
C SER A 149 13.33 -18.78 -4.15
N PRO A 150 14.34 -18.61 -5.03
CA PRO A 150 14.30 -19.29 -6.32
C PRO A 150 14.07 -20.78 -6.12
N GLN A 151 13.12 -21.33 -6.86
CA GLN A 151 12.92 -22.77 -6.92
C GLN A 151 14.04 -23.37 -7.74
N VAL A 152 14.60 -24.48 -7.29
CA VAL A 152 15.60 -25.23 -8.04
C VAL A 152 14.86 -26.30 -8.86
N ASP A 153 15.04 -26.28 -10.19
CA ASP A 153 14.46 -27.30 -11.05
C ASP A 153 15.25 -28.63 -11.00
N GLU A 154 14.76 -29.63 -11.72
CA GLU A 154 15.37 -30.98 -11.76
C GLU A 154 16.82 -30.97 -12.30
N SER A 155 17.24 -29.92 -13.02
CA SER A 155 18.60 -29.73 -13.52
C SER A 155 19.53 -29.03 -12.54
N GLY A 156 18.99 -28.57 -11.39
CA GLY A 156 19.72 -27.76 -10.42
C GLY A 156 19.77 -26.26 -10.78
N ALA A 157 19.04 -25.83 -11.81
CA ALA A 157 18.98 -24.42 -12.19
C ALA A 157 17.98 -23.65 -11.35
N GLU A 158 18.34 -22.44 -10.93
CA GLU A 158 17.47 -21.55 -10.17
C GLU A 158 16.39 -20.92 -11.07
N LYS A 159 15.13 -21.16 -10.71
CA LYS A 159 13.96 -20.52 -11.35
C LYS A 159 13.46 -19.37 -10.50
N PHE A 160 13.53 -18.17 -11.04
CA PHE A 160 13.01 -16.96 -10.41
C PHE A 160 11.55 -16.72 -10.84
N SER A 161 10.80 -16.08 -9.92
CA SER A 161 9.41 -15.73 -10.22
C SER A 161 9.33 -14.82 -11.45
N TYR A 162 8.39 -15.13 -12.35
CA TYR A 162 8.10 -14.30 -13.52
C TYR A 162 7.74 -12.85 -13.14
N ALA A 163 7.14 -12.64 -11.97
CA ALA A 163 6.77 -11.33 -11.46
C ALA A 163 7.94 -10.55 -10.82
N GLU A 164 9.10 -11.19 -10.56
CA GLU A 164 10.21 -10.55 -9.86
C GLU A 164 10.61 -9.19 -10.43
N PRO A 165 10.72 -8.99 -11.76
CA PRO A 165 11.12 -7.71 -12.31
C PRO A 165 10.14 -6.56 -12.03
N SER A 166 8.84 -6.84 -11.95
CA SER A 166 7.79 -5.84 -11.73
C SER A 166 7.31 -5.75 -10.29
N ALA A 167 7.61 -6.76 -9.48
CA ALA A 167 7.27 -6.77 -8.06
C ALA A 167 8.14 -5.77 -7.29
N GLY A 168 7.51 -4.93 -6.49
CA GLY A 168 8.18 -3.88 -5.73
C GLY A 168 7.51 -3.66 -4.38
N ILE A 169 7.82 -2.52 -3.79
CA ILE A 169 7.23 -2.08 -2.53
C ILE A 169 6.70 -0.66 -2.69
N ALA A 170 5.56 -0.37 -2.12
CA ALA A 170 5.03 0.98 -2.04
C ALA A 170 3.94 1.09 -0.96
N GLY A 171 3.67 2.32 -0.55
CA GLY A 171 2.50 2.69 0.23
C GLY A 171 1.80 3.89 -0.39
N VAL A 172 0.48 3.88 -0.40
CA VAL A 172 -0.36 5.00 -0.82
C VAL A 172 -1.33 5.32 0.31
N ALA A 173 -1.51 6.59 0.60
CA ALA A 173 -2.51 7.10 1.53
C ALA A 173 -3.46 8.05 0.81
N MET A 174 -4.76 7.87 0.98
CA MET A 174 -5.82 8.72 0.44
C MET A 174 -6.75 9.14 1.57
N LEU A 175 -6.97 10.43 1.72
CA LEU A 175 -7.99 10.97 2.61
C LEU A 175 -9.26 11.21 1.81
N VAL A 176 -10.38 10.67 2.27
CA VAL A 176 -11.69 10.76 1.62
C VAL A 176 -12.64 11.53 2.51
N SER A 177 -13.30 12.54 1.96
CA SER A 177 -14.25 13.42 2.66
C SER A 177 -15.38 13.88 1.75
N ASP A 178 -16.27 14.66 2.31
CA ASP A 178 -17.41 15.29 1.66
C ASP A 178 -17.24 16.83 1.51
N THR A 179 -16.02 17.28 1.33
CA THR A 179 -15.68 18.71 1.13
C THR A 179 -15.91 19.18 -0.28
#